data_b8f0cafbaa6d6824cd7a5106eb9d52e4
#
_entry.id   b8f0cafbaa6d6824cd7a5106eb9d52e4
#
_cell.length_a   1.000
_cell.length_b   1.000
_cell.length_c   1.000
_cell.angle_alpha   90.00
_cell.angle_beta   90.00
_cell.angle_gamma   90.00
#
_symmetry.space_group_name_H-M   'P 1'
#
loop_
_entity.id
_entity.type
_entity.pdbx_description
1 polymer ?
#
loop_
_entity_poly.entity_id
_entity_poly.type
_entity_poly.pdbx_seq_one_letter_code
_entity_poly.pdbx_strand_id
1 'polypeptide(L)' 'MSESRIRRLMPVVNMALEEERKAATVLGQCQQQLDEAQNRLRDLEYYCTEYAKGWTQRGEQGVGREWLMNYQRFMAQMEV' A
#
# COMPACT_ATOMS: atom_id res chain seq x y z
N MET A 1 45.96 23.18 -8.36
CA MET A 1 44.70 22.74 -8.95
C MET A 1 43.95 23.93 -9.45
N SER A 2 43.66 23.91 -10.67
CA SER A 2 43.08 25.06 -11.30
C SER A 2 41.58 25.09 -11.14
N GLU A 3 41.06 26.29 -11.13
CA GLU A 3 39.60 26.50 -11.15
C GLU A 3 38.94 25.80 -12.34
N SER A 4 39.67 25.66 -13.46
CA SER A 4 39.12 24.97 -14.65
C SER A 4 38.85 23.51 -14.39
N ARG A 5 39.62 22.86 -13.53
CA ARG A 5 39.39 21.47 -13.16
C ARG A 5 38.15 21.34 -12.31
N ILE A 6 37.98 22.26 -11.36
CA ILE A 6 36.77 22.33 -10.54
C ILE A 6 35.55 22.57 -11.42
N ARG A 7 35.62 23.47 -12.37
CA ARG A 7 34.53 23.77 -13.31
C ARG A 7 34.13 22.56 -14.15
N ARG A 8 35.11 21.73 -14.54
CA ARG A 8 34.82 20.52 -15.32
C ARG A 8 34.11 19.46 -14.49
N LEU A 9 34.40 19.41 -13.18
CA LEU A 9 33.81 18.45 -12.27
C LEU A 9 32.43 18.86 -11.77
N MET A 10 32.11 20.17 -11.79
CA MET A 10 30.84 20.67 -11.30
C MET A 10 29.62 20.05 -12.01
N PRO A 11 29.60 19.95 -13.35
CA PRO A 11 28.46 19.30 -14.01
C PRO A 11 28.28 17.84 -13.57
N VAL A 12 29.37 17.11 -13.35
CA VAL A 12 29.32 15.72 -12.91
C VAL A 12 28.73 15.65 -11.49
N VAL A 13 29.19 16.53 -10.60
CA VAL A 13 28.63 16.60 -9.24
C VAL A 13 27.16 16.95 -9.27
N ASN A 14 26.78 17.92 -10.09
CA ASN A 14 25.39 18.34 -10.20
C ASN A 14 24.50 17.23 -10.74
N MET A 15 25.00 16.45 -11.70
CA MET A 15 24.27 15.29 -12.21
C MET A 15 24.07 14.23 -11.12
N ALA A 16 25.10 13.96 -10.33
CA ALA A 16 25.02 13.00 -9.25
C ALA A 16 24.00 13.43 -8.19
N LEU A 17 24.02 14.72 -7.82
CA LEU A 17 23.06 15.29 -6.88
C LEU A 17 21.63 15.19 -7.42
N GLU A 18 21.44 15.46 -8.69
CA GLU A 18 20.11 15.38 -9.31
C GLU A 18 19.58 13.95 -9.32
N GLU A 19 20.45 12.99 -9.63
CA GLU A 19 20.05 11.57 -9.57
C GLU A 19 19.72 11.13 -8.16
N GLU A 20 20.47 11.62 -7.17
CA GLU A 20 20.17 11.34 -5.77
C GLU A 20 18.81 11.90 -5.38
N ARG A 21 18.48 13.11 -5.81
CA ARG A 21 17.16 13.71 -5.57
C ARG A 21 16.04 12.90 -6.20
N LYS A 22 16.25 12.45 -7.44
CA LYS A 22 15.26 11.60 -8.13
C LYS A 22 15.05 10.29 -7.39
N ALA A 23 16.14 9.67 -6.95
CA ALA A 23 16.07 8.43 -6.19
C ALA A 23 15.34 8.63 -4.86
N ALA A 24 15.61 9.73 -4.15
CA ALA A 24 14.93 10.06 -2.91
C ALA A 24 13.42 10.29 -3.14
N THR A 25 13.05 10.94 -4.23
CA THR A 25 11.65 11.18 -4.58
C THR A 25 10.95 9.86 -4.85
N VAL A 26 11.56 8.97 -5.62
CA VAL A 26 11.00 7.65 -5.92
C VAL A 26 10.84 6.84 -4.64
N LEU A 27 11.84 6.86 -3.77
CA LEU A 27 11.77 6.15 -2.48
C LEU A 27 10.60 6.67 -1.64
N GLY A 28 10.46 7.99 -1.56
CA GLY A 28 9.34 8.60 -0.83
C GLY A 28 7.98 8.18 -1.37
N GLN A 29 7.85 8.13 -2.70
CA GLN A 29 6.63 7.68 -3.35
C GLN A 29 6.35 6.21 -3.05
N CYS A 30 7.37 5.36 -3.09
CA CYS A 30 7.22 3.95 -2.76
C CYS A 30 6.81 3.74 -1.31
N GLN A 31 7.39 4.50 -0.38
CA GLN A 31 7.00 4.44 1.03
C GLN A 31 5.56 4.86 1.23
N GLN A 32 5.11 5.91 0.54
CA GLN A 32 3.73 6.36 0.61
C GLN A 32 2.77 5.29 0.09
N GLN A 33 3.11 4.67 -1.03
CA GLN A 33 2.30 3.59 -1.59
C GLN A 33 2.24 2.39 -0.65
N LEU A 34 3.34 2.07 0.01
CA LEU A 34 3.38 0.99 0.99
C LEU A 34 2.49 1.31 2.19
N ASP A 35 2.57 2.52 2.70
CA ASP A 35 1.74 2.95 3.82
C ASP A 35 0.25 2.88 3.47
N GLU A 36 -0.11 3.33 2.28
CA GLU A 36 -1.49 3.25 1.80
C GLU A 36 -1.95 1.80 1.66
N ALA A 37 -1.09 0.93 1.15
CA ALA A 37 -1.40 -0.48 1.01
C ALA A 37 -1.58 -1.15 2.38
N GLN A 38 -0.72 -0.83 3.34
CA GLN A 38 -0.84 -1.35 4.71
C GLN A 38 -2.12 -0.87 5.39
N ASN A 39 -2.50 0.37 5.17
CA ASN A 39 -3.75 0.91 5.71
C ASN A 39 -4.96 0.20 5.11
N ARG A 40 -4.94 -0.04 3.80
CA ARG A 40 -6.01 -0.80 3.14
C ARG A 40 -6.09 -2.22 3.68
N LEU A 41 -4.95 -2.85 3.90
CA LEU A 41 -4.91 -4.20 4.45
C LEU A 41 -5.54 -4.24 5.85
N ARG A 42 -5.21 -3.28 6.70
CA ARG A 42 -5.82 -3.17 8.03
C ARG A 42 -7.33 -2.99 7.95
N ASP A 43 -7.79 -2.15 7.04
CA ASP A 43 -9.21 -1.93 6.83
C ASP A 43 -9.91 -3.21 6.38
N LEU A 44 -9.30 -3.93 5.46
CA LEU A 44 -9.84 -5.20 4.97
C LEU A 44 -9.87 -6.25 6.08
N GLU A 45 -8.84 -6.34 6.89
CA GLU A 45 -8.80 -7.24 8.04
C GLU A 45 -9.91 -6.91 9.05
N TYR A 46 -10.13 -5.62 9.29
CA TYR A 46 -11.22 -5.17 10.14
C TYR A 46 -12.57 -5.59 9.57
N TYR A 47 -12.79 -5.36 8.29
CA TYR A 47 -14.04 -5.76 7.65
C TYR A 47 -14.23 -7.27 7.67
N CYS A 48 -13.17 -8.04 7.44
CA CYS A 48 -13.22 -9.50 7.56
C CYS A 48 -13.65 -9.94 8.96
N THR A 49 -13.07 -9.32 9.98
CA THR A 49 -13.39 -9.62 11.37
C THR A 49 -14.85 -9.30 11.66
N GLU A 50 -15.33 -8.15 11.22
CA GLU A 50 -16.72 -7.76 11.43
C GLU A 50 -17.69 -8.68 10.69
N TYR A 51 -17.34 -9.10 9.47
CA TYR A 51 -18.15 -10.06 8.74
C TYR A 51 -18.19 -11.42 9.44
N ALA A 52 -17.03 -11.86 9.94
CA ALA A 52 -16.96 -13.14 10.67
C ALA A 52 -17.81 -13.10 11.94
N LYS A 53 -17.78 -12.00 12.68
CA LYS A 53 -18.65 -11.82 13.85
C LYS A 53 -20.12 -11.83 13.46
N GLY A 54 -20.48 -11.11 12.41
CA GLY A 54 -21.85 -11.08 11.91
C GLY A 54 -22.33 -12.47 11.48
N TRP A 55 -21.45 -13.21 10.82
CA TRP A 55 -21.71 -14.60 10.45
C TRP A 55 -22.02 -15.47 11.65
N THR A 56 -21.15 -15.41 12.68
CA THR A 56 -21.30 -16.19 13.88
C THR A 56 -22.61 -15.86 14.61
N GLN A 57 -22.91 -14.58 14.77
CA GLN A 57 -24.14 -14.14 15.42
C GLN A 57 -25.38 -14.60 14.64
N ARG A 58 -25.35 -14.47 13.32
CA ARG A 58 -26.46 -14.90 12.49
C ARG A 58 -26.60 -16.41 12.41
N GLY A 59 -25.46 -17.11 12.50
CA GLY A 59 -25.47 -18.56 12.54
C GLY A 59 -26.20 -19.09 13.77
N GLU A 60 -26.05 -18.40 14.91
CA GLU A 60 -26.77 -18.74 16.14
C GLU A 60 -28.25 -18.46 16.02
N GLN A 61 -28.64 -17.53 15.15
CA GLN A 61 -30.04 -17.15 14.92
C GLN A 61 -30.68 -17.83 13.72
N GLY A 62 -29.94 -18.67 13.03
CA GLY A 62 -30.37 -19.26 11.79
C GLY A 62 -30.07 -18.35 10.59
N VAL A 63 -28.91 -18.53 10.00
CA VAL A 63 -28.44 -17.72 8.87
C VAL A 63 -29.17 -18.09 7.59
N GLY A 64 -29.69 -17.08 6.89
CA GLY A 64 -30.23 -17.28 5.58
C GLY A 64 -29.14 -17.60 4.54
N ARG A 65 -29.53 -18.42 3.55
CA ARG A 65 -28.64 -18.78 2.44
C ARG A 65 -28.11 -17.55 1.70
N GLU A 66 -28.93 -16.53 1.62
CA GLU A 66 -28.62 -15.28 0.95
C GLU A 66 -27.45 -14.56 1.61
N TRP A 67 -27.42 -14.52 2.93
CA TRP A 67 -26.33 -13.91 3.69
C TRP A 67 -25.02 -14.67 3.47
N LEU A 68 -25.08 -16.00 3.45
CA LEU A 68 -23.91 -16.84 3.19
C LEU A 68 -23.32 -16.55 1.82
N MET A 69 -24.15 -16.41 0.80
CA MET A 69 -23.70 -16.11 -0.55
C MET A 69 -23.06 -14.71 -0.61
N ASN A 70 -23.64 -13.74 0.09
CA ASN A 70 -23.08 -12.40 0.17
C ASN A 70 -21.72 -12.39 0.85
N TYR A 71 -21.58 -13.15 1.92
CA TYR A 71 -20.31 -13.29 2.63
C TYR A 71 -19.24 -13.90 1.73
N GLN A 72 -19.58 -14.99 1.04
CA GLN A 72 -18.64 -15.65 0.13
C GLN A 72 -18.22 -14.74 -1.02
N ARG A 73 -19.15 -13.97 -1.56
CA ARG A 73 -18.87 -13.00 -2.61
C ARG A 73 -17.93 -11.89 -2.11
N PHE A 74 -18.18 -11.39 -0.91
CA PHE A 74 -17.35 -10.38 -0.29
C PHE A 74 -15.92 -10.89 -0.08
N MET A 75 -15.76 -12.09 0.44
CA MET A 75 -14.45 -12.69 0.66
C MET A 75 -13.70 -12.90 -0.65
N ALA A 76 -14.39 -13.33 -1.68
CA ALA A 76 -13.79 -13.52 -3.01
C ALA A 76 -13.27 -12.19 -3.57
N GLN A 77 -13.99 -11.10 -3.35
CA GLN A 77 -13.55 -9.76 -3.79
C GLN A 77 -12.32 -9.29 -3.03
N MET A 78 -12.18 -9.66 -1.77
CA MET A 78 -11.05 -9.25 -0.97
C MET A 78 -9.77 -10.03 -1.26
N GLU A 79 -9.88 -11.24 -1.78
CA GLU A 79 -8.72 -12.06 -2.16
C GLU A 79 -8.04 -11.56 -3.43
N VAL A 80 -8.66 -10.69 -4.18
CA VAL A 80 -8.09 -10.10 -5.41
C VAL A 80 -7.27 -8.82 -5.06
#